data_f35f3de52c61d389653c2d2a35dabd04
#
_entry.id   f35f3de52c61d389653c2d2a35dabd04
#
_cell.length_a   1.000
_cell.length_b   1.000
_cell.length_c   1.000
_cell.angle_alpha   90.00
_cell.angle_beta   90.00
_cell.angle_gamma   90.00
#
_symmetry.space_group_name_H-M   'P 1'
#
loop_
_entity.id
_entity.type
_entity.pdbx_description
1 polymer ?
#
loop_
_entity_poly.entity_id
_entity_poly.type
_entity_poly.pdbx_seq_one_letter_code
_entity_poly.pdbx_strand_id
1 'polypeptide(L)'
;MISIVLGTFFGDEGKGQTVHNLCNKYIGKRESVLIVRFSGGHQVGHTVKHGDMMHTFSNFGSGTLLGVPTYWSEYCTVDPITSMLEGADLAKMGVHPIVQYHPHCQVVIPFDV
;
A
#
# COMPACT_ATOMS: atom_id res chain seq x y z
N MET A 1 18.14 4.26 4.49
CA MET A 1 17.40 5.47 4.93
C MET A 1 15.95 5.11 5.24
N ILE A 2 15.39 5.71 6.27
CA ILE A 2 13.98 5.52 6.66
C ILE A 2 13.27 6.86 6.46
N SER A 3 12.15 6.83 5.74
CA SER A 3 11.29 7.99 5.57
C SER A 3 9.91 7.68 6.15
N ILE A 4 9.35 8.63 6.90
CA ILE A 4 8.03 8.50 7.53
C ILE A 4 7.13 9.57 6.93
N VAL A 5 5.97 9.16 6.41
CA VAL A 5 4.98 10.07 5.84
C VAL A 5 3.78 10.14 6.78
N LEU A 6 3.51 11.32 7.30
CA LEU A 6 2.43 11.58 8.24
C LEU A 6 1.51 12.67 7.71
N GLY A 7 0.22 12.54 8.05
CA GLY A 7 -0.76 13.58 7.82
C GLY A 7 -1.06 14.34 9.11
N THR A 8 -1.28 15.65 9.00
CA THR A 8 -1.61 16.52 10.15
C THR A 8 -3.04 17.03 10.11
N PHE A 9 -3.79 16.74 9.05
CA PHE A 9 -5.17 17.13 8.88
C PHE A 9 -6.05 15.91 8.62
N PHE A 10 -7.37 16.09 8.65
CA PHE A 10 -8.31 15.02 8.33
C PHE A 10 -8.48 14.88 6.82
N GLY A 11 -8.68 13.64 6.36
CA GLY A 11 -8.99 13.32 4.98
C GLY A 11 -7.77 12.97 4.14
N ASP A 12 -7.94 13.04 2.81
CA ASP A 12 -6.88 12.71 1.84
C ASP A 12 -5.95 13.91 1.68
N GLU A 13 -4.74 13.78 2.21
CA GLU A 13 -3.71 14.82 2.17
C GLU A 13 -2.62 14.52 1.15
N GLY A 14 -2.83 13.54 0.26
CA GLY A 14 -1.83 13.16 -0.71
C GLY A 14 -0.69 12.32 -0.16
N LYS A 15 -0.87 11.68 1.00
CA LYS A 15 0.16 10.81 1.59
C LYS A 15 0.56 9.67 0.66
N GLY A 16 -0.44 9.05 0.03
CA GLY A 16 -0.18 7.96 -0.90
C GLY A 16 0.65 8.40 -2.10
N GLN A 17 0.32 9.54 -2.69
CA GLN A 17 1.09 10.08 -3.81
C GLN A 17 2.52 10.45 -3.37
N THR A 18 2.67 10.98 -2.16
CA THR A 18 4.00 11.31 -1.60
C THR A 18 4.85 10.06 -1.43
N VAL A 19 4.28 8.99 -0.89
CA VAL A 19 4.99 7.70 -0.73
C VAL A 19 5.41 7.16 -2.10
N HIS A 20 4.49 7.18 -3.07
CA HIS A 20 4.79 6.74 -4.44
C HIS A 20 5.96 7.54 -5.03
N ASN A 21 5.93 8.85 -4.89
CA ASN A 21 6.97 9.72 -5.43
C ASN A 21 8.34 9.47 -4.78
N LEU A 22 8.35 9.22 -3.48
CA LEU A 22 9.59 8.82 -2.76
C LEU A 22 10.13 7.50 -3.29
N CYS A 23 9.27 6.50 -3.47
CA CYS A 23 9.65 5.22 -4.04
C CYS A 23 10.26 5.40 -5.44
N ASN A 24 9.62 6.20 -6.28
CA ASN A 24 10.10 6.46 -7.63
C ASN A 24 11.49 7.10 -7.62
N LYS A 25 11.73 8.04 -6.70
CA LYS A 25 13.02 8.70 -6.55
C LYS A 25 14.14 7.71 -6.21
N TYR A 26 13.90 6.81 -5.25
CA TYR A 26 14.93 5.86 -4.79
C TYR A 26 15.14 4.72 -5.76
N ILE A 27 14.09 4.23 -6.44
CA ILE A 27 14.23 3.25 -7.50
C ILE A 27 15.10 3.80 -8.63
N GLY A 28 14.91 5.08 -8.99
CA GLY A 28 15.74 5.74 -9.98
C GLY A 28 17.22 5.79 -9.60
N LYS A 29 17.53 5.70 -8.30
CA LYS A 29 18.90 5.61 -7.79
C LYS A 29 19.39 4.17 -7.61
N ARG A 30 18.63 3.18 -8.06
CA ARG A 30 18.92 1.74 -7.94
C ARG A 30 19.01 1.26 -6.48
N GLU A 31 18.30 1.92 -5.59
CA GLU A 31 18.21 1.50 -4.21
C GLU A 31 17.06 0.50 -4.03
N SER A 32 17.23 -0.45 -3.11
CA SER A 32 16.15 -1.35 -2.71
C SER A 32 15.16 -0.58 -1.83
N VAL A 33 13.86 -0.72 -2.11
CA VAL A 33 12.80 0.00 -1.41
C VAL A 33 11.77 -0.97 -0.88
N LEU A 34 11.33 -0.74 0.34
CA LEU A 34 10.23 -1.48 0.98
C LEU A 34 9.27 -0.48 1.61
N ILE A 35 7.98 -0.69 1.39
CA ILE A 35 6.95 0.09 2.09
C ILE A 35 6.49 -0.70 3.31
N VAL A 36 6.48 -0.06 4.46
CA VAL A 36 5.94 -0.62 5.69
C VAL A 36 4.63 0.07 6.02
N ARG A 37 3.54 -0.71 6.07
CA ARG A 37 2.27 -0.25 6.63
C ARG A 37 2.33 -0.48 8.12
N PHE A 38 2.38 0.62 8.86
CA PHE A 38 2.59 0.57 10.30
C PHE A 38 1.31 0.25 11.06
N SER A 39 0.19 0.87 10.66
CA SER A 39 -1.07 0.71 11.36
C SER A 39 -2.24 0.98 10.41
N GLY A 40 -3.45 0.65 10.87
CA GLY A 40 -4.65 0.89 10.12
C GLY A 40 -5.22 -0.37 9.49
N GLY A 41 -6.36 -0.23 8.87
CA GLY A 41 -7.09 -1.33 8.27
C GLY A 41 -7.29 -1.16 6.78
N HIS A 42 -8.03 -2.09 6.22
CA HIS A 42 -8.37 -2.14 4.80
C HIS A 42 -9.33 -1.02 4.35
N GLN A 43 -9.87 -0.24 5.30
CA GLN A 43 -10.84 0.83 4.99
C GLN A 43 -10.18 2.14 4.59
N VAL A 44 -8.87 2.25 4.70
CA VAL A 44 -8.13 3.47 4.35
C VAL A 44 -7.78 3.43 2.87
N GLY A 45 -8.19 4.48 2.12
CA GLY A 45 -7.91 4.58 0.70
C GLY A 45 -6.85 5.63 0.39
N HIS A 46 -5.88 5.29 -0.45
CA HIS A 46 -4.85 6.21 -0.92
C HIS A 46 -4.81 6.18 -2.45
N THR A 47 -5.14 7.30 -3.09
CA THR A 47 -5.13 7.39 -4.55
C THR A 47 -3.74 7.78 -5.05
N VAL A 48 -3.22 7.01 -6.01
CA VAL A 48 -1.91 7.22 -6.61
C VAL A 48 -2.05 7.26 -8.13
N LYS A 49 -1.37 8.22 -8.74
CA LYS A 49 -1.23 8.32 -10.20
C LYS A 49 0.21 8.09 -10.61
N HIS A 50 0.42 7.28 -11.64
CA HIS A 50 1.72 7.04 -12.25
C HIS A 50 1.54 6.91 -13.77
N GLY A 51 1.91 7.97 -14.51
CA GLY A 51 1.63 8.05 -15.95
C GLY A 51 0.13 8.02 -16.21
N ASP A 52 -0.32 7.08 -17.03
CA ASP A 52 -1.74 6.89 -17.33
C ASP A 52 -2.45 5.96 -16.34
N MET A 53 -1.70 5.37 -15.39
CA MET A 53 -2.25 4.51 -14.38
C MET A 53 -2.73 5.31 -13.18
N MET A 54 -3.88 4.92 -12.65
CA MET A 54 -4.42 5.47 -11.41
C MET A 54 -5.09 4.36 -10.63
N HIS A 55 -4.82 4.30 -9.33
CA HIS A 55 -5.40 3.29 -8.45
C HIS A 55 -5.59 3.85 -7.05
N THR A 56 -6.69 3.47 -6.40
CA THR A 56 -6.92 3.77 -4.99
C THR A 56 -6.58 2.53 -4.18
N PHE A 57 -5.50 2.61 -3.41
CA PHE A 57 -5.02 1.50 -2.61
C PHE A 57 -5.75 1.45 -1.27
N SER A 58 -6.25 0.29 -0.92
CA SER A 58 -6.80 0.00 0.41
C SER A 58 -5.95 -1.04 1.15
N ASN A 59 -5.36 -1.99 0.43
CA ASN A 59 -4.64 -3.12 0.99
C ASN A 59 -3.14 -3.09 0.73
N PHE A 60 -2.72 -2.56 -0.40
CA PHE A 60 -1.31 -2.56 -0.79
C PHE A 60 -0.68 -1.18 -0.59
N GLY A 61 0.64 -1.15 -0.49
CA GLY A 61 1.36 0.10 -0.31
C GLY A 61 1.32 0.98 -1.56
N SER A 62 1.49 2.27 -1.37
CA SER A 62 1.36 3.26 -2.43
C SER A 62 2.47 3.21 -3.48
N GLY A 63 3.52 2.41 -3.29
CA GLY A 63 4.56 2.17 -4.30
C GLY A 63 4.32 0.93 -5.15
N THR A 64 3.17 0.26 -5.02
CA THR A 64 2.88 -1.00 -5.71
C THR A 64 2.89 -0.85 -7.22
N LEU A 65 2.48 0.30 -7.76
CA LEU A 65 2.54 0.55 -9.20
C LEU A 65 3.97 0.53 -9.76
N LEU A 66 4.97 0.74 -8.91
CA LEU A 66 6.39 0.69 -9.25
C LEU A 66 7.02 -0.68 -8.95
N GLY A 67 6.25 -1.64 -8.47
CA GLY A 67 6.76 -2.95 -8.09
C GLY A 67 7.40 -3.00 -6.72
N VAL A 68 7.20 -1.98 -5.88
CA VAL A 68 7.76 -1.95 -4.52
C VAL A 68 6.97 -2.86 -3.60
N PRO A 69 7.64 -3.81 -2.90
CA PRO A 69 6.95 -4.70 -1.97
C PRO A 69 6.40 -3.95 -0.75
N THR A 70 5.35 -4.51 -0.17
CA THR A 70 4.68 -3.98 1.02
C THR A 70 4.82 -4.96 2.17
N TYR A 71 5.19 -4.46 3.34
CA TYR A 71 5.19 -5.21 4.59
C TYR A 71 4.10 -4.70 5.51
N TRP A 72 3.27 -5.60 6.03
CA TRP A 72 2.18 -5.29 6.97
C TRP A 72 2.63 -5.60 8.38
N SER A 73 2.65 -4.59 9.25
CA SER A 73 3.06 -4.75 10.65
C SER A 73 1.99 -5.49 11.46
N GLU A 74 2.35 -5.87 12.70
CA GLU A 74 1.43 -6.51 13.62
C GLU A 74 0.25 -5.61 14.03
N TYR A 75 0.36 -4.29 13.82
CA TYR A 75 -0.67 -3.33 14.19
C TYR A 75 -1.67 -3.05 13.07
N CYS A 76 -1.51 -3.71 11.94
CA CYS A 76 -2.44 -3.60 10.82
C CYS A 76 -3.51 -4.68 10.89
N THR A 77 -4.66 -4.42 10.24
CA THR A 77 -5.65 -5.45 9.96
C THR A 77 -5.74 -5.66 8.45
N VAL A 78 -5.81 -6.91 8.03
CA VAL A 78 -5.93 -7.28 6.62
C VAL A 78 -7.25 -7.99 6.37
N ASP A 79 -7.90 -7.62 5.26
CA ASP A 79 -9.09 -8.32 4.76
C ASP A 79 -8.67 -9.14 3.54
N PRO A 80 -8.59 -10.48 3.64
CA PRO A 80 -8.14 -11.30 2.52
C PRO A 80 -9.02 -11.19 1.28
N ILE A 81 -10.32 -10.99 1.46
CA ILE A 81 -11.27 -10.91 0.34
C ILE A 81 -11.04 -9.62 -0.45
N THR A 82 -11.00 -8.47 0.23
CA THR A 82 -10.75 -7.19 -0.46
C THR A 82 -9.34 -7.13 -1.03
N SER A 83 -8.36 -7.77 -0.37
CA SER A 83 -6.99 -7.87 -0.91
C SER A 83 -6.96 -8.65 -2.22
N MET A 84 -7.69 -9.76 -2.31
CA MET A 84 -7.78 -10.53 -3.55
C MET A 84 -8.44 -9.73 -4.66
N LEU A 85 -9.51 -8.99 -4.36
CA LEU A 85 -10.21 -8.18 -5.35
C LEU A 85 -9.34 -7.04 -5.86
N GLU A 86 -8.63 -6.38 -4.97
CA GLU A 86 -7.70 -5.30 -5.34
C GLU A 86 -6.53 -5.86 -6.16
N GLY A 87 -5.98 -7.01 -5.77
CA GLY A 87 -4.93 -7.68 -6.52
C GLY A 87 -5.37 -8.05 -7.93
N ALA A 88 -6.62 -8.49 -8.10
CA ALA A 88 -7.18 -8.78 -9.42
C ALA A 88 -7.30 -7.52 -10.28
N ASP A 89 -7.72 -6.39 -9.70
CA ASP A 89 -7.78 -5.12 -10.42
C ASP A 89 -6.40 -4.64 -10.85
N LEU A 90 -5.39 -4.78 -9.99
CA LEU A 90 -4.02 -4.44 -10.32
C LEU A 90 -3.45 -5.36 -11.41
N ALA A 91 -3.79 -6.63 -11.39
CA ALA A 91 -3.34 -7.58 -12.41
C ALA A 91 -3.85 -7.20 -13.81
N LYS A 92 -5.03 -6.60 -13.90
CA LYS A 92 -5.56 -6.08 -15.18
C LYS A 92 -4.71 -4.97 -15.75
N MET A 93 -3.96 -4.26 -14.90
CA MET A 93 -3.01 -3.22 -15.31
C MET A 93 -1.59 -3.74 -15.46
N GLY A 94 -1.38 -5.05 -15.33
CA GLY A 94 -0.05 -5.65 -15.40
C GLY A 94 0.75 -5.51 -14.11
N VAL A 95 0.10 -5.17 -13.00
CA VAL A 95 0.76 -4.97 -11.71
C VAL A 95 0.50 -6.17 -10.81
N HIS A 96 1.57 -6.77 -10.27
CA HIS A 96 1.49 -7.94 -9.39
C HIS A 96 2.07 -7.57 -8.02
N PRO A 97 1.22 -7.32 -6.99
CA PRO A 97 1.71 -6.90 -5.68
C PRO A 97 2.55 -7.97 -4.99
N ILE A 98 3.59 -7.55 -4.29
CA ILE A 98 4.41 -8.39 -3.43
C ILE A 98 4.13 -7.96 -2.00
N VAL A 99 3.63 -8.87 -1.17
CA VAL A 99 3.19 -8.54 0.18
C VAL A 99 3.76 -9.55 1.18
N GLN A 100 4.22 -9.03 2.31
CA GLN A 100 4.62 -9.83 3.47
C GLN A 100 3.87 -9.33 4.69
N TYR A 101 3.50 -10.24 5.58
CA TYR A 101 2.74 -9.92 6.77
C TYR A 101 3.52 -10.34 8.01
N HIS A 102 3.45 -9.50 9.05
CA HIS A 102 3.90 -9.93 10.37
C HIS A 102 3.01 -11.09 10.84
N PRO A 103 3.56 -12.11 11.51
CA PRO A 103 2.76 -13.27 11.97
C PRO A 103 1.57 -12.90 12.86
N HIS A 104 1.63 -11.77 13.55
CA HIS A 104 0.55 -11.29 14.42
C HIS A 104 -0.34 -10.25 13.78
N CYS A 105 -0.20 -10.01 12.46
CA CYS A 105 -1.12 -9.12 11.75
C CYS A 105 -2.52 -9.74 11.80
N GLN A 106 -3.51 -8.93 12.22
CA GLN A 106 -4.87 -9.42 12.39
C GLN A 106 -5.57 -9.57 11.05
N VAL A 107 -6.38 -10.62 10.93
CA VAL A 107 -7.15 -10.91 9.73
C VAL A 107 -8.63 -10.64 10.04
N VAL A 108 -9.26 -9.84 9.17
CA VAL A 108 -10.70 -9.57 9.24
C VAL A 108 -11.42 -10.65 8.44
N ILE A 109 -12.42 -11.27 9.04
CA ILE A 109 -13.28 -12.25 8.37
C ILE A 109 -14.70 -11.70 8.24
N PRO A 110 -15.55 -12.24 7.33
CA PRO A 110 -16.88 -11.69 7.09
C PRO A 110 -17.80 -11.66 8.32
N PHE A 111 -17.51 -12.45 9.36
CA PHE A 111 -18.28 -12.51 10.58
C PHE A 111 -17.86 -11.49 11.64
N ASP A 112 -16.83 -10.70 11.38
CA ASP A 112 -16.29 -9.69 12.32
C ASP A 112 -16.95 -8.31 12.14
N VAL A 113 -18.02 -8.25 11.41
CA VAL A 113 -18.69 -7.01 11.06
C VAL A 113 -19.63 -6.55 12.18
#